data_d17c237dbab3ef4d7bae13ab87f6e237
#
_entry.id   d17c237dbab3ef4d7bae13ab87f6e237
#
_cell.length_a   1.000
_cell.length_b   1.000
_cell.length_c   1.000
_cell.angle_alpha   90.00
_cell.angle_beta   90.00
_cell.angle_gamma   90.00
#
_symmetry.space_group_name_H-M   'P 1'
#
loop_
_entity.id
_entity.type
_entity.pdbx_description
1 polymer ?
#
loop_
_entity_poly.entity_id
_entity_poly.type
_entity_poly.pdbx_seq_one_letter_code
_entity_poly.pdbx_strand_id
1 'polypeptide(L)'
;MERLDKRAPFTATGGIIPPEFEHIKTPCYILDEKALIENAKLLGGVAERTGCKMLLAQKAFSNYDCYHLLEPYLAGTEASGLYEARLGAQEMPGKEVHVFCAGYREDEFEELLCFADHIVFNSPSQLLRFGKRAKQAGIIFKES
;
A
#
# COMPACT_ATOMS: atom_id res chain seq x y z
N MET A 1 14.12 18.63 19.31
CA MET A 1 13.60 18.08 18.04
C MET A 1 14.77 18.05 17.08
N GLU A 2 15.55 16.98 17.16
CA GLU A 2 16.73 16.78 16.34
C GLU A 2 16.26 16.41 14.92
N ARG A 3 16.78 17.13 13.94
CA ARG A 3 16.40 16.94 12.53
C ARG A 3 16.73 15.51 12.09
N LEU A 4 15.75 14.83 11.56
CA LEU A 4 15.85 13.59 10.77
C LEU A 4 16.65 13.74 9.46
N ASP A 5 17.59 14.69 9.42
CA ASP A 5 18.20 15.23 8.22
C ASP A 5 19.60 14.64 7.92
N LYS A 6 19.86 13.43 8.37
CA LYS A 6 21.18 12.80 8.12
C LYS A 6 21.12 11.52 7.29
N ARG A 7 19.99 11.18 6.72
CA ARG A 7 19.92 10.18 5.66
C ARG A 7 19.69 10.93 4.36
N ALA A 8 20.80 11.32 3.71
CA ALA A 8 20.66 11.80 2.34
C ALA A 8 19.96 10.69 1.55
N PRO A 9 18.77 10.96 0.95
CA PRO A 9 18.20 9.99 0.04
C PRO A 9 19.25 9.73 -1.03
N PHE A 10 19.44 8.48 -1.44
CA PHE A 10 20.18 8.13 -2.62
C PHE A 10 19.54 8.89 -3.79
N THR A 11 20.06 10.07 -4.09
CA THR A 11 19.58 10.81 -5.25
C THR A 11 20.30 10.26 -6.47
N ALA A 12 19.55 9.96 -7.50
CA ALA A 12 20.06 9.46 -8.79
C ALA A 12 21.02 10.46 -9.50
N THR A 13 21.29 11.61 -8.89
CA THR A 13 22.15 12.67 -9.43
C THR A 13 23.37 12.85 -8.53
N GLY A 14 24.41 12.06 -8.79
CA GLY A 14 25.77 12.30 -8.27
C GLY A 14 26.04 11.92 -6.82
N GLY A 15 25.20 11.07 -6.20
CA GLY A 15 25.48 10.48 -4.90
C GLY A 15 26.68 9.51 -4.99
N ILE A 16 27.58 9.55 -4.02
CA ILE A 16 28.65 8.57 -3.89
C ILE A 16 27.99 7.22 -3.56
N ILE A 17 28.18 6.23 -4.44
CA ILE A 17 27.76 4.86 -4.17
C ILE A 17 28.61 4.36 -2.99
N PRO A 18 28.00 3.91 -1.88
CA PRO A 18 28.75 3.31 -0.78
C PRO A 18 29.64 2.16 -1.28
N PRO A 19 30.85 2.01 -0.75
CA PRO A 19 31.83 1.01 -1.23
C PRO A 19 31.27 -0.42 -1.27
N GLU A 20 30.36 -0.76 -0.35
CA GLU A 20 29.70 -2.05 -0.28
C GLU A 20 28.82 -2.37 -1.51
N PHE A 21 28.44 -1.36 -2.30
CA PHE A 21 27.60 -1.51 -3.50
C PHE A 21 28.35 -1.32 -4.81
N GLU A 22 29.65 -1.01 -4.79
CA GLU A 22 30.46 -0.79 -6.00
C GLU A 22 30.50 -2.01 -6.94
N HIS A 23 30.32 -3.21 -6.39
CA HIS A 23 30.28 -4.46 -7.16
C HIS A 23 28.94 -4.74 -7.84
N ILE A 24 27.90 -3.95 -7.54
CA ILE A 24 26.56 -4.17 -8.10
C ILE A 24 26.47 -3.56 -9.50
N LYS A 25 25.99 -4.38 -10.43
CA LYS A 25 25.78 -3.93 -11.82
C LYS A 25 24.68 -2.88 -11.89
N THR A 26 25.00 -1.71 -12.45
CA THR A 26 24.04 -0.62 -12.67
C THR A 26 23.47 -0.63 -14.09
N PRO A 27 22.22 -0.08 -14.31
CA PRO A 27 21.36 0.54 -13.29
C PRO A 27 20.65 -0.50 -12.40
N CYS A 28 20.46 -0.17 -11.11
CA CYS A 28 19.74 -1.01 -10.15
C CYS A 28 19.03 -0.14 -9.10
N TYR A 29 18.03 -0.71 -8.44
CA TYR A 29 17.43 -0.17 -7.21
C TYR A 29 17.99 -0.95 -6.02
N ILE A 30 18.29 -0.23 -4.95
CA ILE A 30 18.74 -0.82 -3.69
C ILE A 30 17.69 -0.48 -2.65
N LEU A 31 17.18 -1.51 -1.95
CA LEU A 31 16.26 -1.36 -0.83
C LEU A 31 17.01 -1.59 0.47
N ASP A 32 16.92 -0.61 1.37
CA ASP A 32 17.41 -0.75 2.74
C ASP A 32 16.29 -1.33 3.61
N GLU A 33 16.31 -2.64 3.81
CA GLU A 33 15.29 -3.35 4.61
C GLU A 33 15.25 -2.86 6.06
N LYS A 34 16.41 -2.52 6.65
CA LYS A 34 16.46 -2.00 8.01
C LYS A 34 15.74 -0.67 8.12
N ALA A 35 16.00 0.24 7.19
CA ALA A 35 15.31 1.54 7.15
C ALA A 35 13.81 1.37 6.88
N LEU A 36 13.42 0.41 6.02
CA LEU A 36 12.03 0.09 5.74
C LEU A 36 11.29 -0.40 7.01
N ILE A 37 11.90 -1.33 7.74
CA ILE A 37 11.34 -1.87 8.99
C ILE A 37 11.26 -0.77 10.08
N GLU A 38 12.28 0.06 10.22
CA GLU A 38 12.25 1.17 11.19
C GLU A 38 11.12 2.17 10.89
N ASN A 39 10.89 2.49 9.62
CA ASN A 39 9.78 3.33 9.20
C ASN A 39 8.42 2.66 9.47
N ALA A 40 8.30 1.36 9.16
CA ALA A 40 7.08 0.61 9.42
C ALA A 40 6.75 0.55 10.91
N LYS A 41 7.75 0.32 11.79
CA LYS A 41 7.58 0.38 13.25
C LYS A 41 7.09 1.74 13.73
N LEU A 42 7.62 2.82 13.16
CA LEU A 42 7.19 4.17 13.51
C LEU A 42 5.71 4.39 13.17
N LEU A 43 5.29 3.97 11.96
CA LEU A 43 3.90 4.06 11.52
C LEU A 43 2.98 3.17 12.35
N GLY A 44 3.38 1.92 12.65
CA GLY A 44 2.65 1.02 13.52
C GLY A 44 2.47 1.60 14.93
N GLY A 45 3.52 2.19 15.51
CA GLY A 45 3.42 2.88 16.79
C GLY A 45 2.50 4.11 16.79
N VAL A 46 2.37 4.81 15.65
CA VAL A 46 1.34 5.87 15.50
C VAL A 46 -0.05 5.24 15.47
N ALA A 47 -0.23 4.18 14.70
CA ALA A 47 -1.51 3.46 14.61
C ALA A 47 -2.01 3.00 15.99
N GLU A 48 -1.12 2.38 16.79
CA GLU A 48 -1.44 1.92 18.13
C GLU A 48 -1.88 3.06 19.07
N ARG A 49 -1.17 4.19 19.05
CA ARG A 49 -1.49 5.35 19.93
C ARG A 49 -2.76 6.07 19.53
N THR A 50 -3.11 6.07 18.25
CA THR A 50 -4.24 6.85 17.71
C THR A 50 -5.48 6.03 17.44
N GLY A 51 -5.36 4.70 17.38
CA GLY A 51 -6.42 3.81 16.91
C GLY A 51 -6.67 3.88 15.40
N CYS A 52 -5.80 4.56 14.63
CA CYS A 52 -5.90 4.62 13.18
C CYS A 52 -5.38 3.34 12.54
N LYS A 53 -5.94 2.97 11.40
CA LYS A 53 -5.38 1.92 10.54
C LYS A 53 -4.37 2.55 9.58
N MET A 54 -3.14 2.05 9.59
CA MET A 54 -2.13 2.42 8.59
C MET A 54 -2.12 1.37 7.50
N LEU A 55 -2.22 1.80 6.25
CA LEU A 55 -2.25 0.94 5.07
C LEU A 55 -1.03 1.21 4.19
N LEU A 56 -0.55 0.17 3.52
CA LEU A 56 0.46 0.30 2.47
C LEU A 56 -0.21 0.82 1.19
N ALA A 57 0.11 2.03 0.78
CA ALA A 57 -0.31 2.56 -0.52
C ALA A 57 0.52 1.92 -1.64
N GLN A 58 -0.03 0.92 -2.32
CA GLN A 58 0.70 0.09 -3.28
C GLN A 58 1.18 0.90 -4.50
N LYS A 59 0.45 1.93 -4.92
CA LYS A 59 0.92 2.87 -5.96
C LYS A 59 2.23 3.59 -5.62
N ALA A 60 2.56 3.72 -4.34
CA ALA A 60 3.81 4.33 -3.89
C ALA A 60 4.91 3.28 -3.68
N PHE A 61 4.55 2.09 -3.26
CA PHE A 61 5.47 1.00 -3.02
C PHE A 61 4.78 -0.35 -3.21
N SER A 62 5.18 -1.08 -4.24
CA SER A 62 4.60 -2.38 -4.62
C SER A 62 5.65 -3.47 -4.81
N ASN A 63 6.82 -3.33 -4.14
CA ASN A 63 7.80 -4.41 -4.14
C ASN A 63 7.31 -5.54 -3.22
N TYR A 64 6.71 -6.56 -3.81
CA TYR A 64 6.08 -7.67 -3.11
C TYR A 64 7.07 -8.47 -2.24
N ASP A 65 8.34 -8.56 -2.63
CA ASP A 65 9.38 -9.22 -1.82
C ASP A 65 9.56 -8.59 -0.42
N CYS A 66 9.09 -7.36 -0.22
CA CYS A 66 9.20 -6.63 1.04
C CYS A 66 7.89 -6.59 1.86
N TYR A 67 6.78 -7.12 1.35
CA TYR A 67 5.49 -7.02 2.05
C TYR A 67 5.52 -7.74 3.39
N HIS A 68 6.16 -8.89 3.48
CA HIS A 68 6.34 -9.63 4.74
C HIS A 68 7.08 -8.83 5.83
N LEU A 69 7.92 -7.84 5.46
CA LEU A 69 8.60 -6.96 6.40
C LEU A 69 7.67 -5.87 6.96
N LEU A 70 6.63 -5.51 6.20
CA LEU A 70 5.68 -4.46 6.53
C LEU A 70 4.42 -5.00 7.24
N GLU A 71 4.03 -6.22 6.91
CA GLU A 71 2.82 -6.89 7.39
C GLU A 71 2.65 -6.84 8.93
N PRO A 72 3.69 -7.02 9.78
CA PRO A 72 3.52 -6.96 11.23
C PRO A 72 3.11 -5.59 11.77
N TYR A 73 3.32 -4.51 11.02
CA TYR A 73 3.16 -3.13 11.46
C TYR A 73 1.96 -2.41 10.83
N LEU A 74 1.45 -2.94 9.74
CA LEU A 74 0.38 -2.31 8.96
C LEU A 74 -0.93 -3.09 9.09
N ALA A 75 -2.05 -2.38 8.96
CA ALA A 75 -3.38 -2.98 9.00
C ALA A 75 -3.75 -3.68 7.68
N GLY A 76 -3.07 -3.34 6.59
CA GLY A 76 -3.33 -3.90 5.28
C GLY A 76 -2.77 -3.04 4.16
N THR A 77 -3.39 -3.13 3.00
CA THR A 77 -2.99 -2.43 1.78
C THR A 77 -4.08 -1.48 1.27
N GLU A 78 -3.65 -0.44 0.57
CA GLU A 78 -4.54 0.42 -0.24
C GLU A 78 -4.20 0.20 -1.71
N ALA A 79 -5.20 -0.20 -2.48
CA ALA A 79 -5.13 -0.56 -3.88
C ALA A 79 -5.85 0.47 -4.76
N SER A 80 -5.25 0.81 -5.90
CA SER A 80 -5.84 1.71 -6.89
C SER A 80 -6.59 0.97 -8.01
N GLY A 81 -6.71 -0.34 -7.92
CA GLY A 81 -7.42 -1.20 -8.88
C GLY A 81 -7.26 -2.69 -8.60
N LEU A 82 -7.78 -3.51 -9.52
CA LEU A 82 -7.87 -4.96 -9.38
C LEU A 82 -6.50 -5.64 -9.12
N TYR A 83 -5.48 -5.29 -9.88
CA TYR A 83 -4.18 -5.98 -9.77
C TYR A 83 -3.47 -5.69 -8.45
N GLU A 84 -3.58 -4.45 -7.95
CA GLU A 84 -3.06 -4.09 -6.63
C GLU A 84 -3.89 -4.75 -5.51
N ALA A 85 -5.22 -4.83 -5.66
CA ALA A 85 -6.08 -5.52 -4.69
C ALA A 85 -5.71 -7.00 -4.58
N ARG A 86 -5.51 -7.67 -5.72
CA ARG A 86 -5.05 -9.05 -5.77
C ARG A 86 -3.68 -9.21 -5.11
N LEU A 87 -2.72 -8.33 -5.44
CA LEU A 87 -1.38 -8.34 -4.85
C LEU A 87 -1.45 -8.18 -3.34
N GLY A 88 -2.21 -7.22 -2.83
CA GLY A 88 -2.39 -7.00 -1.39
C GLY A 88 -2.94 -8.23 -0.67
N ALA A 89 -3.99 -8.85 -1.22
CA ALA A 89 -4.59 -10.07 -0.67
C ALA A 89 -3.62 -11.26 -0.67
N GLN A 90 -2.74 -11.36 -1.67
CA GLN A 90 -1.77 -12.46 -1.78
C GLN A 90 -0.56 -12.28 -0.85
N GLU A 91 -0.02 -11.06 -0.78
CA GLU A 91 1.25 -10.79 -0.09
C GLU A 91 1.07 -10.40 1.39
N MET A 92 -0.16 -10.01 1.79
CA MET A 92 -0.52 -9.75 3.19
C MET A 92 -1.78 -10.53 3.59
N PRO A 93 -1.72 -11.87 3.61
CA PRO A 93 -2.89 -12.70 3.89
C PRO A 93 -3.47 -12.42 5.29
N GLY A 94 -4.79 -12.24 5.35
CA GLY A 94 -5.49 -11.93 6.61
C GLY A 94 -5.44 -10.46 7.02
N LYS A 95 -4.81 -9.59 6.23
CA LYS A 95 -4.88 -8.13 6.40
C LYS A 95 -5.94 -7.54 5.49
N GLU A 96 -6.38 -6.33 5.82
CA GLU A 96 -7.43 -5.65 5.05
C GLU A 96 -6.92 -5.14 3.70
N VAL A 97 -7.74 -5.27 2.67
CA VAL A 97 -7.53 -4.67 1.35
C VAL A 97 -8.54 -3.55 1.15
N HIS A 98 -8.07 -2.32 1.18
CA HIS A 98 -8.87 -1.13 0.89
C HIS A 98 -8.66 -0.74 -0.57
N VAL A 99 -9.73 -0.38 -1.26
CA VAL A 99 -9.66 0.00 -2.67
C VAL A 99 -10.24 1.38 -2.88
N PHE A 100 -9.45 2.27 -3.49
CA PHE A 100 -9.88 3.55 -4.03
C PHE A 100 -9.46 3.68 -5.48
N CYS A 101 -10.42 3.74 -6.38
CA CYS A 101 -10.17 3.91 -7.80
C CYS A 101 -10.93 5.13 -8.34
N ALA A 102 -10.25 5.98 -9.12
CA ALA A 102 -10.87 7.13 -9.76
C ALA A 102 -11.99 6.72 -10.73
N GLY A 103 -11.88 5.52 -11.35
CA GLY A 103 -12.89 4.97 -12.25
C GLY A 103 -12.89 3.45 -12.18
N TYR A 104 -13.91 2.85 -11.54
CA TYR A 104 -14.09 1.40 -11.54
C TYR A 104 -14.55 0.92 -12.91
N ARG A 105 -13.92 -0.15 -13.39
CA ARG A 105 -14.27 -0.80 -14.66
C ARG A 105 -15.35 -1.85 -14.42
N GLU A 106 -16.32 -1.89 -15.33
CA GLU A 106 -17.45 -2.81 -15.24
C GLU A 106 -17.03 -4.28 -15.34
N ASP A 107 -16.08 -4.55 -16.21
CA ASP A 107 -15.55 -5.89 -16.49
C ASP A 107 -14.60 -6.44 -15.41
N GLU A 108 -14.07 -5.57 -14.53
CA GLU A 108 -13.16 -5.95 -13.44
C GLU A 108 -13.83 -5.94 -12.05
N PHE A 109 -15.00 -5.30 -11.93
CA PHE A 109 -15.56 -4.98 -10.62
C PHE A 109 -15.95 -6.21 -9.81
N GLU A 110 -16.52 -7.23 -10.45
CA GLU A 110 -16.91 -8.47 -9.75
C GLU A 110 -15.69 -9.23 -9.23
N GLU A 111 -14.61 -9.26 -10.00
CA GLU A 111 -13.36 -9.88 -9.54
C GLU A 111 -12.71 -9.08 -8.42
N LEU A 112 -12.76 -7.75 -8.50
CA LEU A 112 -12.23 -6.85 -7.45
C LEU A 112 -12.94 -7.09 -6.11
N LEU A 113 -14.24 -7.36 -6.11
CA LEU A 113 -15.00 -7.67 -4.90
C LEU A 113 -14.51 -8.94 -4.19
N CYS A 114 -13.83 -9.85 -4.89
CA CYS A 114 -13.28 -11.06 -4.28
C CYS A 114 -12.05 -10.78 -3.38
N PHE A 115 -11.41 -9.62 -3.54
CA PHE A 115 -10.22 -9.25 -2.81
C PHE A 115 -10.42 -8.09 -1.84
N ALA A 116 -11.41 -7.23 -2.08
CA ALA A 116 -11.61 -6.01 -1.32
C ALA A 116 -12.39 -6.25 -0.03
N ASP A 117 -11.92 -5.68 1.08
CA ASP A 117 -12.68 -5.57 2.34
C ASP A 117 -13.40 -4.23 2.42
N HIS A 118 -12.79 -3.19 1.86
CA HIS A 118 -13.31 -1.83 1.86
C HIS A 118 -13.21 -1.20 0.46
N ILE A 119 -14.27 -0.53 0.04
CA ILE A 119 -14.30 0.24 -1.22
C ILE A 119 -14.66 1.69 -0.94
N VAL A 120 -13.89 2.60 -1.53
CA VAL A 120 -14.18 4.03 -1.54
C VAL A 120 -14.62 4.43 -2.94
N PHE A 121 -15.82 4.99 -3.07
CA PHE A 121 -16.33 5.51 -4.31
C PHE A 121 -15.94 6.98 -4.50
N ASN A 122 -15.40 7.30 -5.67
CA ASN A 122 -14.92 8.65 -6.01
C ASN A 122 -16.05 9.64 -6.34
N SER A 123 -17.27 9.14 -6.54
CA SER A 123 -18.42 10.00 -6.88
C SER A 123 -19.75 9.33 -6.54
N PRO A 124 -20.84 10.12 -6.36
CA PRO A 124 -22.19 9.58 -6.20
C PRO A 124 -22.62 8.68 -7.37
N SER A 125 -22.20 8.99 -8.59
CA SER A 125 -22.51 8.17 -9.77
C SER A 125 -21.85 6.78 -9.71
N GLN A 126 -20.64 6.68 -9.20
CA GLN A 126 -20.00 5.38 -8.94
C GLN A 126 -20.74 4.61 -7.85
N LEU A 127 -21.10 5.27 -6.75
CA LEU A 127 -21.86 4.65 -5.68
C LEU A 127 -23.20 4.10 -6.18
N LEU A 128 -23.96 4.87 -6.97
CA LEU A 128 -25.21 4.44 -7.56
C LEU A 128 -25.04 3.24 -8.50
N ARG A 129 -23.94 3.21 -9.26
CA ARG A 129 -23.66 2.15 -10.25
C ARG A 129 -23.20 0.85 -9.58
N PHE A 130 -22.31 0.93 -8.61
CA PHE A 130 -21.56 -0.19 -8.07
C PHE A 130 -21.92 -0.56 -6.62
N GLY A 131 -22.49 0.37 -5.84
CA GLY A 131 -22.71 0.21 -4.40
C GLY A 131 -23.62 -0.96 -4.04
N LYS A 132 -24.68 -1.24 -4.84
CA LYS A 132 -25.53 -2.40 -4.59
C LYS A 132 -24.78 -3.73 -4.66
N ARG A 133 -23.89 -3.87 -5.64
CA ARG A 133 -23.07 -5.08 -5.83
C ARG A 133 -22.05 -5.22 -4.70
N ALA A 134 -21.36 -4.13 -4.34
CA ALA A 134 -20.44 -4.10 -3.21
C ALA A 134 -21.15 -4.53 -1.90
N LYS A 135 -22.34 -3.99 -1.64
CA LYS A 135 -23.15 -4.35 -0.47
C LYS A 135 -23.54 -5.83 -0.47
N GLN A 136 -23.94 -6.39 -1.60
CA GLN A 136 -24.29 -7.80 -1.74
C GLN A 136 -23.10 -8.73 -1.51
N ALA A 137 -21.88 -8.29 -1.85
CA ALA A 137 -20.64 -8.99 -1.57
C ALA A 137 -20.16 -8.82 -0.12
N GLY A 138 -20.86 -8.06 0.72
CA GLY A 138 -20.50 -7.83 2.12
C GLY A 138 -19.39 -6.80 2.33
N ILE A 139 -19.06 -6.05 1.28
CA ILE A 139 -17.99 -5.03 1.34
C ILE A 139 -18.41 -3.85 2.21
N ILE A 140 -17.53 -3.39 3.07
CA ILE A 140 -17.72 -2.18 3.87
C ILE A 140 -17.42 -0.96 3.00
N PHE A 141 -18.39 -0.06 2.86
CA PHE A 141 -18.14 1.25 2.27
C PHE A 141 -18.76 2.34 3.14
N LYS A 142 -18.08 3.49 3.21
CA LYS A 142 -18.60 4.69 3.86
C LYS A 142 -19.22 5.59 2.80
N GLU A 143 -20.43 6.05 3.07
CA GLU A 143 -20.97 7.22 2.42
C GLU A 143 -20.23 8.44 2.96
N SER A 144 -19.56 9.17 2.09
CA SER A 144 -18.94 10.45 2.44
C SER A 144 -19.95 11.58 2.40
#